data_414c41aa6f0eb20cd812a5b161a7e244
#
_entry.id   414c41aa6f0eb20cd812a5b161a7e244
#
_cell.length_a   1.000
_cell.length_b   1.000
_cell.length_c   1.000
_cell.angle_alpha   90.00
_cell.angle_beta   90.00
_cell.angle_gamma   90.00
#
_symmetry.space_group_name_H-M   'P 1'
#
loop_
_entity.id
_entity.type
_entity.pdbx_description
1 polymer ?
#
loop_
_entity_poly.entity_id
_entity_poly.type
_entity_poly.pdbx_seq_one_letter_code
_entity_poly.pdbx_strand_id
1 'polypeptide(L)'
;MTTAKKKKTPARKRGNASRTARYSLSRIKRFALSAGAAALASFQIASCSFNPSVSAEKLLGQALAALHIPALDALGQSLQAFRKNGWPDLDGLHSGSGSHTPSVGGKVGKADVTATAQPTHFAGCPQFFPGGKAPALQLHSHERELCFSGFAVLHNGSTKTPVFVAERLNRQTLQQAQGLQRSDKFYADARLPRAERSELDDYKRSGFSRGHMAPAADMSTPEAMAQSFSLANMVPQNQVHNAGAWSQVEQATRKYALRARGDVYVFTGPVFSKNASTIGAGKVAVPDYLFKLVYDASTGKSWVYWQANSADSRMGPPISYEEFTRRTGMPLLSAVNLPQA
;
A
#
# COMPACT_ATOMS: atom_id res chain seq x y z
N MET A 1 -60.97 -8.62 -58.26
CA MET A 1 -60.28 -9.03 -59.48
C MET A 1 -59.09 -8.11 -59.66
N THR A 2 -57.90 -8.58 -59.46
CA THR A 2 -56.69 -8.29 -60.21
C THR A 2 -55.46 -8.72 -59.36
N THR A 3 -54.84 -9.71 -59.88
CA THR A 3 -53.68 -10.43 -59.37
C THR A 3 -52.37 -9.60 -59.47
N ALA A 4 -51.59 -9.46 -58.46
CA ALA A 4 -50.27 -8.87 -58.49
C ALA A 4 -49.18 -9.92 -58.33
N LYS A 5 -48.31 -10.01 -59.35
CA LYS A 5 -47.19 -10.95 -59.55
C LYS A 5 -46.05 -10.66 -58.56
N LYS A 6 -45.56 -11.71 -57.91
CA LYS A 6 -44.27 -11.77 -57.17
C LYS A 6 -43.11 -11.64 -58.17
N LYS A 7 -42.20 -10.68 -57.98
CA LYS A 7 -40.87 -10.67 -58.60
C LYS A 7 -39.84 -11.31 -57.64
N LYS A 8 -39.14 -12.33 -58.12
CA LYS A 8 -37.98 -12.97 -57.48
C LYS A 8 -36.73 -12.11 -57.70
N THR A 9 -35.96 -11.86 -56.67
CA THR A 9 -34.62 -11.28 -56.72
C THR A 9 -33.56 -12.37 -56.74
N PRO A 10 -32.47 -12.28 -57.53
CA PRO A 10 -31.46 -13.32 -57.62
C PRO A 10 -30.40 -13.16 -56.52
N ALA A 11 -29.90 -14.31 -56.05
CA ALA A 11 -28.83 -14.49 -55.09
C ALA A 11 -27.47 -14.04 -55.66
N ARG A 12 -26.71 -13.26 -54.89
CA ARG A 12 -25.33 -12.86 -55.20
C ARG A 12 -24.35 -13.67 -54.32
N LYS A 13 -23.43 -14.33 -55.01
CA LYS A 13 -22.42 -15.25 -54.52
C LYS A 13 -21.41 -14.59 -53.54
N ARG A 14 -20.98 -15.39 -52.59
CA ARG A 14 -19.84 -15.19 -51.69
C ARG A 14 -18.54 -14.99 -52.48
N GLY A 15 -17.74 -14.00 -52.09
CA GLY A 15 -16.33 -13.91 -52.41
C GLY A 15 -15.55 -13.78 -51.09
N ASN A 16 -14.88 -14.87 -50.73
CA ASN A 16 -13.86 -14.93 -49.70
C ASN A 16 -12.63 -14.18 -50.22
N ALA A 17 -12.16 -13.17 -49.49
CA ALA A 17 -10.82 -12.63 -49.65
C ALA A 17 -10.19 -12.42 -48.27
N SER A 18 -9.46 -13.43 -47.82
CA SER A 18 -8.51 -13.34 -46.72
C SER A 18 -7.37 -12.39 -47.11
N ARG A 19 -7.31 -11.22 -46.47
CA ARG A 19 -6.12 -10.37 -46.50
C ARG A 19 -5.30 -10.68 -45.26
N THR A 20 -4.33 -11.58 -45.41
CA THR A 20 -3.19 -11.72 -44.49
C THR A 20 -2.30 -10.49 -44.63
N ALA A 21 -2.28 -9.66 -43.56
CA ALA A 21 -1.32 -8.58 -43.43
C ALA A 21 0.06 -9.19 -43.17
N ARG A 22 0.93 -9.17 -44.18
CA ARG A 22 2.36 -9.45 -44.02
C ARG A 22 3.02 -8.24 -43.35
N TYR A 23 3.26 -8.31 -42.05
CA TYR A 23 4.15 -7.37 -41.38
C TYR A 23 5.59 -7.69 -41.74
N SER A 24 6.27 -6.71 -42.32
CA SER A 24 7.66 -6.79 -42.78
C SER A 24 8.60 -6.93 -41.57
N LEU A 25 9.29 -8.07 -41.53
CA LEU A 25 10.33 -8.43 -40.54
C LEU A 25 11.65 -7.65 -40.68
N SER A 26 11.69 -6.59 -41.48
CA SER A 26 12.93 -5.88 -41.81
C SER A 26 13.35 -4.77 -40.85
N ARG A 27 12.52 -4.40 -39.85
CA ARG A 27 12.88 -3.35 -38.87
C ARG A 27 13.40 -3.89 -37.54
N ILE A 28 13.28 -5.17 -37.24
CA ILE A 28 13.75 -5.76 -35.96
C ILE A 28 15.24 -6.16 -36.04
N LYS A 29 15.81 -6.34 -37.23
CA LYS A 29 17.24 -6.74 -37.39
C LYS A 29 18.24 -5.59 -37.22
N ARG A 30 17.83 -4.33 -37.20
CA ARG A 30 18.76 -3.18 -37.04
C ARG A 30 18.95 -2.69 -35.59
N PHE A 31 18.13 -3.12 -34.65
CA PHE A 31 18.29 -2.77 -33.23
C PHE A 31 19.07 -3.79 -32.39
N ALA A 32 19.24 -5.04 -32.92
CA ALA A 32 20.00 -6.08 -32.23
C ALA A 32 21.51 -6.05 -32.48
N LEU A 33 21.99 -5.26 -33.45
CA LEU A 33 23.43 -5.17 -33.81
C LEU A 33 24.16 -3.98 -33.13
N SER A 34 23.44 -3.01 -32.53
CA SER A 34 24.08 -1.90 -31.84
C SER A 34 24.31 -2.13 -30.33
N ALA A 35 23.60 -3.08 -29.69
CA ALA A 35 23.80 -3.47 -28.31
C ALA A 35 24.91 -4.52 -28.11
N GLY A 36 25.27 -5.26 -29.13
CA GLY A 36 26.31 -6.31 -29.06
C GLY A 36 27.76 -5.82 -29.20
N ALA A 37 27.97 -4.63 -29.77
CA ALA A 37 29.33 -4.11 -29.98
C ALA A 37 29.90 -3.35 -28.75
N ALA A 38 29.04 -2.88 -27.85
CA ALA A 38 29.48 -2.20 -26.62
C ALA A 38 29.88 -3.16 -25.49
N ALA A 39 29.40 -4.42 -25.52
CA ALA A 39 29.70 -5.41 -24.49
C ALA A 39 31.02 -6.18 -24.74
N LEU A 40 31.54 -6.17 -25.98
CA LEU A 40 32.79 -6.88 -26.32
C LEU A 40 34.05 -6.02 -26.16
N ALA A 41 33.92 -4.69 -26.08
CA ALA A 41 35.07 -3.80 -25.83
C ALA A 41 35.50 -3.75 -24.35
N SER A 42 34.67 -4.20 -23.42
CA SER A 42 34.98 -4.19 -21.98
C SER A 42 35.62 -5.47 -21.47
N PHE A 43 35.79 -6.51 -22.30
CA PHE A 43 36.28 -7.83 -21.85
C PHE A 43 37.72 -8.15 -22.25
N GLN A 44 38.41 -7.24 -22.95
CA GLN A 44 39.79 -7.50 -23.44
C GLN A 44 40.92 -6.83 -22.63
N ILE A 45 40.63 -6.22 -21.46
CA ILE A 45 41.70 -5.64 -20.61
C ILE A 45 41.98 -6.47 -19.35
N ALA A 46 41.35 -7.62 -19.15
CA ALA A 46 41.53 -8.47 -17.96
C ALA A 46 42.34 -9.75 -18.20
N SER A 47 43.23 -9.79 -19.20
CA SER A 47 44.13 -10.95 -19.42
C SER A 47 45.58 -10.59 -19.21
N CYS A 48 45.93 -10.02 -18.04
CA CYS A 48 47.33 -9.94 -17.63
C CYS A 48 47.42 -10.33 -16.16
N SER A 49 47.97 -11.53 -15.96
CA SER A 49 48.66 -11.98 -14.75
C SER A 49 47.85 -12.09 -13.48
N PHE A 50 47.17 -13.22 -13.35
CA PHE A 50 46.66 -13.69 -12.05
C PHE A 50 47.87 -14.19 -11.20
N ASN A 51 48.25 -13.42 -10.17
CA ASN A 51 49.22 -13.83 -9.16
C ASN A 51 48.41 -14.39 -7.95
N PRO A 52 48.51 -15.67 -7.61
CA PRO A 52 47.64 -16.32 -6.63
C PRO A 52 47.93 -15.97 -5.17
N SER A 53 48.76 -14.98 -4.88
CA SER A 53 49.16 -14.59 -3.51
C SER A 53 48.48 -13.33 -2.95
N VAL A 54 47.52 -12.73 -3.67
CA VAL A 54 46.81 -11.53 -3.18
C VAL A 54 45.43 -11.93 -2.72
N SER A 55 45.11 -11.77 -1.42
CA SER A 55 43.80 -12.08 -0.88
C SER A 55 42.71 -11.20 -1.50
N ALA A 56 41.51 -11.74 -1.73
CA ALA A 56 40.36 -11.05 -2.30
C ALA A 56 39.99 -9.74 -1.56
N GLU A 57 40.32 -9.65 -0.28
CA GLU A 57 40.13 -8.44 0.54
C GLU A 57 41.02 -7.27 0.08
N LYS A 58 42.23 -7.54 -0.39
CA LYS A 58 43.17 -6.50 -0.81
C LYS A 58 42.76 -5.92 -2.17
N LEU A 59 42.20 -6.76 -3.07
CA LEU A 59 41.70 -6.34 -4.36
C LEU A 59 40.38 -5.53 -4.21
N LEU A 60 39.52 -5.92 -3.27
CA LEU A 60 38.30 -5.17 -2.98
C LEU A 60 38.60 -3.79 -2.36
N GLY A 61 39.61 -3.72 -1.47
CA GLY A 61 40.05 -2.47 -0.86
C GLY A 61 40.64 -1.47 -1.90
N GLN A 62 41.38 -1.96 -2.90
CA GLN A 62 41.93 -1.11 -3.96
C GLN A 62 40.87 -0.65 -4.97
N ALA A 63 39.85 -1.48 -5.25
CA ALA A 63 38.73 -1.10 -6.12
C ALA A 63 37.80 -0.05 -5.47
N LEU A 64 37.62 -0.12 -4.15
CA LEU A 64 36.82 0.87 -3.40
C LEU A 64 37.55 2.21 -3.22
N ALA A 65 38.88 2.21 -3.12
CA ALA A 65 39.67 3.43 -3.02
C ALA A 65 39.74 4.24 -4.34
N ALA A 66 39.48 3.58 -5.48
CA ALA A 66 39.43 4.26 -6.79
C ALA A 66 38.08 4.94 -7.08
N LEU A 67 37.03 4.63 -6.30
CA LEU A 67 35.71 5.27 -6.39
C LEU A 67 35.65 6.35 -5.29
N HIS A 68 36.03 7.59 -5.63
CA HIS A 68 35.91 8.74 -4.74
C HIS A 68 34.45 9.11 -4.53
N ILE A 69 33.73 8.38 -3.65
CA ILE A 69 32.36 8.66 -3.23
C ILE A 69 32.39 9.08 -1.75
N PRO A 70 32.20 10.36 -1.41
CA PRO A 70 32.31 10.86 -0.01
C PRO A 70 31.37 10.18 0.99
N ALA A 71 30.29 9.56 0.51
CA ALA A 71 29.33 8.84 1.35
C ALA A 71 29.87 7.49 1.89
N LEU A 72 30.89 6.90 1.27
CA LEU A 72 31.46 5.62 1.72
C LEU A 72 32.48 5.81 2.86
N ASP A 73 33.11 6.97 2.98
CA ASP A 73 34.04 7.28 4.07
C ASP A 73 33.29 7.42 5.41
N ALA A 74 32.09 7.99 5.40
CA ALA A 74 31.24 8.09 6.59
C ALA A 74 30.75 6.73 7.10
N LEU A 75 30.47 5.78 6.19
CA LEU A 75 30.08 4.40 6.52
C LEU A 75 31.27 3.61 7.09
N GLY A 76 32.46 3.81 6.57
CA GLY A 76 33.70 3.20 7.05
C GLY A 76 34.05 3.61 8.48
N GLN A 77 33.90 4.89 8.80
CA GLN A 77 34.14 5.44 10.14
C GLN A 77 33.09 4.93 11.15
N SER A 78 31.83 4.82 10.76
CA SER A 78 30.77 4.26 11.61
C SER A 78 30.99 2.78 11.93
N LEU A 79 31.43 1.98 10.97
CA LEU A 79 31.75 0.56 11.18
C LEU A 79 32.98 0.34 12.04
N GLN A 80 33.99 1.22 11.95
CA GLN A 80 35.17 1.17 12.82
C GLN A 80 34.85 1.56 14.27
N ALA A 81 33.94 2.52 14.48
CA ALA A 81 33.45 2.89 15.81
C ALA A 81 32.65 1.73 16.46
N PHE A 82 31.85 1.01 15.68
CA PHE A 82 31.12 -0.19 16.14
C PHE A 82 32.05 -1.35 16.52
N ARG A 83 33.16 -1.51 15.80
CA ARG A 83 34.12 -2.58 16.05
C ARG A 83 35.02 -2.32 17.28
N LYS A 84 35.16 -1.03 17.68
CA LYS A 84 36.01 -0.63 18.84
C LYS A 84 35.26 -0.62 20.17
N ASN A 85 33.95 -0.48 20.19
CA ASN A 85 33.16 -0.23 21.40
C ASN A 85 32.34 -1.42 21.88
N GLY A 86 32.46 -2.64 21.33
CA GLY A 86 31.79 -3.84 21.84
C GLY A 86 30.27 -3.63 22.12
N TRP A 87 29.48 -4.65 22.03
CA TRP A 87 28.10 -4.64 22.52
C TRP A 87 28.12 -4.36 24.04
N PRO A 88 27.24 -3.50 24.58
CA PRO A 88 27.06 -3.39 26.03
C PRO A 88 26.59 -4.75 26.55
N ASP A 89 27.30 -5.27 27.53
CA ASP A 89 26.98 -6.51 28.24
C ASP A 89 25.62 -6.38 28.91
N LEU A 90 24.66 -7.23 28.51
CA LEU A 90 23.35 -7.35 29.12
C LEU A 90 23.29 -8.35 30.29
N ASP A 91 24.42 -8.78 30.79
CA ASP A 91 24.50 -9.79 31.86
C ASP A 91 24.36 -9.23 33.28
N GLY A 92 23.99 -7.95 33.45
CA GLY A 92 23.89 -7.26 34.76
C GLY A 92 22.53 -7.36 35.49
N LEU A 93 21.59 -8.22 35.06
CA LEU A 93 20.22 -8.24 35.66
C LEU A 93 19.80 -9.58 36.28
N HIS A 94 20.73 -10.35 36.80
CA HIS A 94 20.39 -11.50 37.68
C HIS A 94 21.31 -11.55 38.85
N SER A 95 20.91 -11.01 39.99
CA SER A 95 21.15 -11.49 41.36
C SER A 95 20.72 -10.42 42.38
N GLY A 96 19.64 -10.65 43.04
CA GLY A 96 19.15 -9.85 44.16
C GLY A 96 18.01 -10.61 44.85
N SER A 97 18.34 -11.76 45.44
CA SER A 97 17.46 -12.46 46.38
C SER A 97 17.40 -11.64 47.68
N GLY A 98 16.22 -11.10 48.00
CA GLY A 98 15.94 -10.44 49.25
C GLY A 98 14.45 -10.62 49.59
N SER A 99 14.17 -11.63 50.43
CA SER A 99 12.88 -11.94 51.01
C SER A 99 12.50 -10.87 52.04
N HIS A 100 11.45 -10.07 51.77
CA HIS A 100 10.66 -9.43 52.79
C HIS A 100 9.19 -9.40 52.35
N THR A 101 8.40 -10.28 52.93
CA THR A 101 6.95 -10.22 52.91
C THR A 101 6.46 -9.19 53.92
N PRO A 102 5.57 -8.26 53.54
CA PRO A 102 4.54 -7.79 54.40
C PRO A 102 3.17 -8.23 53.84
N SER A 103 2.51 -9.05 54.63
CA SER A 103 1.10 -9.36 54.53
C SER A 103 0.28 -8.10 54.76
N VAL A 104 -0.45 -7.64 53.76
CA VAL A 104 -1.56 -6.72 53.94
C VAL A 104 -2.75 -7.28 53.20
N GLY A 105 -3.70 -7.84 53.97
CA GLY A 105 -5.00 -8.20 53.49
C GLY A 105 -5.81 -6.98 53.06
N GLY A 106 -5.84 -6.71 51.75
CA GLY A 106 -6.71 -5.75 51.09
C GLY A 106 -7.68 -6.50 50.20
N LYS A 107 -8.99 -6.44 50.52
CA LYS A 107 -10.05 -6.91 49.61
C LYS A 107 -9.84 -6.25 48.26
N VAL A 108 -9.57 -7.07 47.21
CA VAL A 108 -9.60 -6.64 45.83
C VAL A 108 -11.06 -6.34 45.48
N GLY A 109 -11.43 -5.07 45.54
CA GLY A 109 -12.63 -4.58 44.92
C GLY A 109 -12.51 -4.83 43.40
N LYS A 110 -13.49 -5.51 42.81
CA LYS A 110 -13.68 -5.49 41.37
C LYS A 110 -13.81 -4.05 40.93
N ALA A 111 -12.73 -3.47 40.42
CA ALA A 111 -12.81 -2.25 39.64
C ALA A 111 -13.50 -2.63 38.33
N ASP A 112 -14.77 -2.26 38.22
CA ASP A 112 -15.44 -2.13 36.92
C ASP A 112 -14.68 -1.05 36.14
N VAL A 113 -13.70 -1.46 35.36
CA VAL A 113 -13.07 -0.60 34.37
C VAL A 113 -14.05 -0.52 33.20
N THR A 114 -15.07 0.33 33.33
CA THR A 114 -15.72 0.89 32.16
C THR A 114 -14.65 1.74 31.46
N ALA A 115 -13.90 1.10 30.56
CA ALA A 115 -13.01 1.80 29.67
C ALA A 115 -13.88 2.72 28.81
N THR A 116 -13.95 4.00 29.19
CA THR A 116 -14.55 5.04 28.35
C THR A 116 -13.80 5.01 27.02
N ALA A 117 -14.50 4.58 25.96
CA ALA A 117 -13.93 4.56 24.62
C ALA A 117 -13.44 5.97 24.28
N GLN A 118 -12.15 6.11 24.02
CA GLN A 118 -11.56 7.39 23.64
C GLN A 118 -11.85 7.65 22.15
N PRO A 119 -12.17 8.87 21.75
CA PRO A 119 -12.31 9.20 20.34
C PRO A 119 -10.95 9.12 19.62
N THR A 120 -10.97 8.89 18.31
CA THR A 120 -9.77 8.91 17.48
C THR A 120 -9.16 10.31 17.45
N HIS A 121 -7.84 10.41 17.54
CA HIS A 121 -7.13 11.70 17.60
C HIS A 121 -6.11 11.87 16.48
N PHE A 122 -5.37 10.83 16.12
CA PHE A 122 -4.25 10.88 15.15
C PHE A 122 -3.32 12.09 15.38
N ALA A 123 -2.97 12.35 16.64
CA ALA A 123 -2.19 13.53 17.05
C ALA A 123 -0.82 13.62 16.34
N GLY A 124 -0.23 12.48 15.95
CA GLY A 124 1.06 12.44 15.23
C GLY A 124 0.95 12.68 13.73
N CYS A 125 -0.25 12.73 13.15
CA CYS A 125 -0.44 12.87 11.70
C CYS A 125 -1.76 13.56 11.32
N PRO A 126 -2.09 14.73 11.92
CA PRO A 126 -3.34 15.44 11.65
C PRO A 126 -3.45 15.93 10.21
N GLN A 127 -2.33 16.07 9.49
CA GLN A 127 -2.28 16.54 8.11
C GLN A 127 -3.05 15.65 7.11
N PHE A 128 -3.34 14.40 7.44
CA PHE A 128 -4.09 13.49 6.58
C PHE A 128 -5.61 13.63 6.71
N PHE A 129 -6.07 14.54 7.55
CA PHE A 129 -7.48 14.78 7.82
C PHE A 129 -7.89 16.20 7.44
N PRO A 130 -9.11 16.42 6.92
CA PRO A 130 -9.61 17.75 6.60
C PRO A 130 -9.56 18.69 7.80
N GLY A 131 -8.95 19.87 7.63
CA GLY A 131 -8.76 20.84 8.71
C GLY A 131 -7.89 20.33 9.88
N GLY A 132 -7.10 19.28 9.67
CA GLY A 132 -6.26 18.66 10.70
C GLY A 132 -7.06 17.92 11.79
N LYS A 133 -8.31 17.61 11.56
CA LYS A 133 -9.21 16.96 12.54
C LYS A 133 -9.60 15.57 12.06
N ALA A 134 -9.19 14.54 12.80
CA ALA A 134 -9.63 13.17 12.57
C ALA A 134 -11.15 13.02 12.77
N PRO A 135 -11.80 12.05 12.11
CA PRO A 135 -13.21 11.75 12.34
C PRO A 135 -13.40 11.30 13.79
N ALA A 136 -14.46 11.78 14.44
CA ALA A 136 -14.77 11.44 15.84
C ALA A 136 -15.39 10.03 15.92
N LEU A 137 -14.59 9.00 15.72
CA LEU A 137 -14.99 7.60 15.90
C LEU A 137 -14.63 7.14 17.30
N GLN A 138 -15.48 6.35 17.93
CA GLN A 138 -15.16 5.67 19.18
C GLN A 138 -14.20 4.52 18.90
N LEU A 139 -13.03 4.52 19.55
CA LEU A 139 -12.08 3.42 19.46
C LEU A 139 -12.64 2.18 20.17
N HIS A 140 -12.64 1.06 19.47
CA HIS A 140 -12.94 -0.25 20.05
C HIS A 140 -11.67 -0.91 20.62
N SER A 141 -11.86 -1.94 21.46
CA SER A 141 -10.74 -2.79 21.89
C SER A 141 -10.01 -3.35 20.67
N HIS A 142 -8.67 -3.39 20.72
CA HIS A 142 -7.81 -3.81 19.61
C HIS A 142 -7.73 -2.86 18.40
N GLU A 143 -8.34 -1.67 18.44
CA GLU A 143 -8.11 -0.63 17.45
C GLU A 143 -6.92 0.24 17.83
N ARG A 144 -6.08 0.56 16.84
CA ARG A 144 -4.83 1.31 17.03
C ARG A 144 -4.61 2.30 15.91
N GLU A 145 -4.25 3.53 16.30
CA GLU A 145 -3.85 4.57 15.37
C GLU A 145 -2.37 4.41 14.99
N LEU A 146 -2.10 4.40 13.69
CA LEU A 146 -0.75 4.37 13.16
C LEU A 146 -0.55 5.53 12.20
N CYS A 147 0.51 6.31 12.44
CA CYS A 147 0.96 7.37 11.55
C CYS A 147 2.12 6.90 10.70
N PHE A 148 2.08 7.23 9.41
CA PHE A 148 3.13 7.01 8.42
C PHE A 148 3.47 8.34 7.74
N SER A 149 4.56 8.39 6.98
CA SER A 149 4.99 9.63 6.32
C SER A 149 4.02 10.10 5.22
N GLY A 150 3.28 9.19 4.58
CA GLY A 150 2.34 9.50 3.50
C GLY A 150 0.86 9.27 3.80
N PHE A 151 0.52 8.64 4.92
CA PHE A 151 -0.86 8.26 5.26
C PHE A 151 -1.01 7.94 6.75
N ALA A 152 -2.27 7.85 7.19
CA ALA A 152 -2.64 7.39 8.53
C ALA A 152 -3.53 6.14 8.45
N VAL A 153 -3.45 5.25 9.45
CA VAL A 153 -4.21 4.00 9.50
C VAL A 153 -4.91 3.89 10.86
N LEU A 154 -6.22 3.68 10.84
CA LEU A 154 -6.91 3.07 11.98
C LEU A 154 -6.91 1.55 11.77
N HIS A 155 -6.11 0.84 12.53
CA HIS A 155 -5.96 -0.61 12.43
C HIS A 155 -6.90 -1.31 13.41
N ASN A 156 -7.51 -2.43 12.98
CA ASN A 156 -8.30 -3.31 13.85
C ASN A 156 -7.57 -4.66 14.02
N GLY A 157 -7.14 -4.94 15.24
CA GLY A 157 -6.41 -6.18 15.59
C GLY A 157 -7.26 -7.44 15.54
N SER A 158 -8.60 -7.34 15.61
CA SER A 158 -9.50 -8.50 15.49
C SER A 158 -9.60 -8.98 14.04
N THR A 159 -9.68 -8.07 13.07
CA THR A 159 -9.66 -8.38 11.63
C THR A 159 -8.25 -8.46 11.06
N LYS A 160 -7.26 -7.88 11.75
CA LYS A 160 -5.85 -7.70 11.34
C LYS A 160 -5.69 -6.92 10.03
N THR A 161 -6.59 -5.98 9.83
CA THR A 161 -6.68 -5.11 8.65
C THR A 161 -6.96 -3.69 9.09
N PRO A 162 -6.78 -2.66 8.24
CA PRO A 162 -7.27 -1.33 8.55
C PRO A 162 -8.80 -1.29 8.65
N VAL A 163 -9.32 -0.45 9.54
CA VAL A 163 -10.71 0.05 9.50
C VAL A 163 -10.82 1.05 8.37
N PHE A 164 -9.88 1.99 8.34
CA PHE A 164 -9.65 2.90 7.23
C PHE A 164 -8.18 3.33 7.16
N VAL A 165 -7.78 3.79 5.98
CA VAL A 165 -6.53 4.49 5.72
C VAL A 165 -6.86 5.87 5.17
N ALA A 166 -6.26 6.92 5.74
CA ALA A 166 -6.47 8.31 5.34
C ALA A 166 -5.23 8.85 4.63
N GLU A 167 -5.44 9.55 3.50
CA GLU A 167 -4.41 10.20 2.70
C GLU A 167 -4.80 11.64 2.39
N ARG A 168 -3.80 12.50 2.20
CA ARG A 168 -3.97 13.84 1.64
C ARG A 168 -3.21 13.92 0.32
N LEU A 169 -3.95 14.05 -0.77
CA LEU A 169 -3.41 14.13 -2.12
C LEU A 169 -3.57 15.54 -2.68
N ASN A 170 -2.57 16.01 -3.41
CA ASN A 170 -2.65 17.23 -4.19
C ASN A 170 -1.70 17.14 -5.40
N ARG A 171 -1.74 18.14 -6.26
CA ARG A 171 -0.91 18.17 -7.47
C ARG A 171 0.58 18.04 -7.14
N GLN A 172 1.08 18.73 -6.13
CA GLN A 172 2.48 18.74 -5.76
C GLN A 172 2.95 17.35 -5.30
N THR A 173 2.24 16.74 -4.34
CA THR A 173 2.60 15.42 -3.82
C THR A 173 2.55 14.35 -4.89
N LEU A 174 1.54 14.39 -5.77
CA LEU A 174 1.40 13.43 -6.86
C LEU A 174 2.43 13.63 -7.98
N GLN A 175 2.91 14.86 -8.22
CA GLN A 175 4.05 15.11 -9.13
C GLN A 175 5.34 14.56 -8.55
N GLN A 176 5.57 14.70 -7.24
CA GLN A 176 6.73 14.12 -6.54
C GLN A 176 6.70 12.59 -6.54
N ALA A 177 5.52 11.99 -6.54
CA ALA A 177 5.36 10.53 -6.64
C ALA A 177 5.79 9.97 -8.01
N GLN A 178 5.79 10.80 -9.06
CA GLN A 178 6.16 10.36 -10.41
C GLN A 178 7.64 9.99 -10.47
N GLY A 179 7.92 8.82 -11.00
CA GLY A 179 9.31 8.33 -11.18
C GLY A 179 9.92 7.68 -9.95
N LEU A 180 9.23 7.65 -8.79
CA LEU A 180 9.70 6.88 -7.65
C LEU A 180 9.64 5.38 -7.96
N GLN A 181 10.74 4.70 -7.65
CA GLN A 181 10.81 3.25 -7.84
C GLN A 181 9.98 2.54 -6.76
N ARG A 182 9.12 1.62 -7.21
CA ARG A 182 8.29 0.82 -6.33
C ARG A 182 9.15 -0.13 -5.46
N SER A 183 8.87 -0.19 -4.17
CA SER A 183 9.67 -0.98 -3.22
C SER A 183 9.42 -2.49 -3.33
N ASP A 184 8.15 -2.92 -3.45
CA ASP A 184 7.67 -4.31 -3.42
C ASP A 184 8.09 -5.16 -2.20
N LYS A 185 8.65 -4.53 -1.16
CA LYS A 185 9.11 -5.18 0.07
C LYS A 185 8.04 -5.08 1.16
N PHE A 186 7.10 -6.02 1.16
CA PHE A 186 6.07 -6.10 2.20
C PHE A 186 6.65 -6.53 3.54
N TYR A 187 6.10 -5.99 4.63
CA TYR A 187 6.51 -6.32 5.99
C TYR A 187 5.35 -6.24 6.98
N ALA A 188 5.39 -7.06 8.04
CA ALA A 188 4.48 -6.97 9.17
C ALA A 188 4.86 -5.75 10.04
N ASP A 189 3.88 -4.96 10.47
CA ASP A 189 4.14 -3.75 11.26
C ASP A 189 4.48 -4.12 12.70
N ALA A 190 5.72 -3.86 13.11
CA ALA A 190 6.22 -4.21 14.45
C ALA A 190 5.59 -3.38 15.57
N ARG A 191 4.94 -2.25 15.27
CA ARG A 191 4.21 -1.42 16.24
C ARG A 191 2.93 -2.10 16.73
N LEU A 192 2.42 -3.08 15.96
CA LEU A 192 1.25 -3.87 16.32
C LEU A 192 1.66 -5.14 17.05
N PRO A 193 0.93 -5.55 18.11
CA PRO A 193 1.12 -6.84 18.74
C PRO A 193 1.02 -7.97 17.69
N ARG A 194 1.86 -9.01 17.83
CA ARG A 194 1.86 -10.14 16.88
C ARG A 194 0.49 -10.81 16.74
N ALA A 195 -0.26 -10.90 17.81
CA ALA A 195 -1.61 -11.47 17.81
C ALA A 195 -2.63 -10.61 17.03
N GLU A 196 -2.35 -9.31 16.85
CA GLU A 196 -3.27 -8.32 16.29
C GLU A 196 -2.86 -7.86 14.87
N ARG A 197 -1.77 -8.38 14.29
CA ARG A 197 -1.31 -8.01 12.96
C ARG A 197 -1.33 -9.19 12.00
N SER A 198 -1.40 -8.91 10.72
CA SER A 198 -1.17 -9.91 9.67
C SER A 198 0.32 -10.13 9.47
N GLU A 199 0.70 -11.35 9.09
CA GLU A 199 2.05 -11.76 8.75
C GLU A 199 2.14 -12.10 7.25
N LEU A 200 3.34 -12.09 6.68
CA LEU A 200 3.53 -12.40 5.25
C LEU A 200 3.03 -13.81 4.88
N ASP A 201 3.18 -14.74 5.80
CA ASP A 201 2.75 -16.13 5.58
C ASP A 201 1.24 -16.29 5.51
N ASP A 202 0.45 -15.39 6.10
CA ASP A 202 -1.01 -15.40 6.01
C ASP A 202 -1.49 -15.22 4.56
N TYR A 203 -0.77 -14.43 3.78
CA TYR A 203 -1.09 -14.20 2.38
C TYR A 203 -0.53 -15.25 1.42
N LYS A 204 0.44 -16.05 1.86
CA LYS A 204 1.12 -17.03 1.03
C LYS A 204 0.18 -18.13 0.59
N ARG A 205 0.01 -18.31 -0.72
CA ARG A 205 -0.92 -19.29 -1.32
C ARG A 205 -2.37 -19.16 -0.88
N SER A 206 -2.78 -17.98 -0.38
CA SER A 206 -4.15 -17.72 0.04
C SER A 206 -5.12 -17.53 -1.14
N GLY A 207 -4.62 -17.30 -2.36
CA GLY A 207 -5.43 -16.91 -3.52
C GLY A 207 -5.75 -15.41 -3.57
N PHE A 208 -5.35 -14.64 -2.55
CA PHE A 208 -5.57 -13.19 -2.49
C PHE A 208 -4.28 -12.40 -2.67
N SER A 209 -4.41 -11.21 -3.23
CA SER A 209 -3.36 -10.18 -3.24
C SER A 209 -3.29 -9.47 -1.90
N ARG A 210 -2.13 -8.90 -1.59
CA ARG A 210 -1.98 -7.85 -0.58
C ARG A 210 -2.46 -6.55 -1.21
N GLY A 211 -3.76 -6.25 -1.08
CA GLY A 211 -4.38 -5.06 -1.65
C GLY A 211 -4.07 -3.83 -0.83
N HIS A 212 -3.49 -2.80 -1.45
CA HIS A 212 -3.18 -1.53 -0.80
C HIS A 212 -4.46 -0.73 -0.55
N MET A 213 -4.55 -0.11 0.64
CA MET A 213 -5.57 0.92 0.90
C MET A 213 -5.04 2.31 0.53
N ALA A 214 -3.83 2.68 0.99
CA ALA A 214 -3.05 3.79 0.44
C ALA A 214 -2.13 3.25 -0.66
N PRO A 215 -2.36 3.58 -1.94
CA PRO A 215 -1.59 3.04 -3.06
C PRO A 215 -0.13 3.49 -3.05
N ALA A 216 0.80 2.60 -3.37
CA ALA A 216 2.21 2.95 -3.53
C ALA A 216 2.44 4.10 -4.54
N ALA A 217 1.61 4.18 -5.59
CA ALA A 217 1.70 5.24 -6.60
C ALA A 217 1.29 6.65 -6.11
N ASP A 218 0.75 6.77 -4.90
CA ASP A 218 0.37 8.05 -4.29
C ASP A 218 1.47 8.59 -3.36
N MET A 219 2.50 7.80 -3.10
CA MET A 219 3.58 8.14 -2.17
C MET A 219 4.60 9.08 -2.80
N SER A 220 4.83 10.22 -2.15
CA SER A 220 5.66 11.33 -2.67
C SER A 220 7.14 11.26 -2.29
N THR A 221 7.54 10.31 -1.44
CA THR A 221 8.92 10.12 -1.01
C THR A 221 9.30 8.63 -0.99
N PRO A 222 10.60 8.29 -1.11
CA PRO A 222 11.05 6.90 -1.00
C PRO A 222 10.68 6.25 0.35
N GLU A 223 10.67 7.02 1.42
CA GLU A 223 10.26 6.56 2.75
C GLU A 223 8.76 6.20 2.78
N ALA A 224 7.88 7.13 2.37
CA ALA A 224 6.44 6.87 2.28
C ALA A 224 6.15 5.69 1.34
N MET A 225 6.88 5.58 0.21
CA MET A 225 6.81 4.45 -0.70
C MET A 225 7.13 3.15 0.03
N ALA A 226 8.22 3.05 0.77
CA ALA A 226 8.58 1.85 1.53
C ALA A 226 7.54 1.54 2.62
N GLN A 227 7.06 2.55 3.32
CA GLN A 227 6.04 2.42 4.37
C GLN A 227 4.69 1.95 3.82
N SER A 228 4.34 2.30 2.59
CA SER A 228 3.08 1.86 1.97
C SER A 228 2.98 0.33 1.84
N PHE A 229 4.11 -0.40 1.92
CA PHE A 229 4.17 -1.87 1.90
C PHE A 229 4.01 -2.52 3.28
N SER A 230 3.74 -1.75 4.35
CA SER A 230 3.31 -2.29 5.64
C SER A 230 2.02 -3.11 5.48
N LEU A 231 1.98 -4.30 6.07
CA LEU A 231 0.76 -5.12 6.07
C LEU A 231 -0.39 -4.46 6.85
N ALA A 232 -0.13 -3.46 7.70
CA ALA A 232 -1.15 -2.63 8.32
C ALA A 232 -1.95 -1.78 7.29
N ASN A 233 -1.41 -1.58 6.10
CA ASN A 233 -2.04 -0.89 4.96
C ASN A 233 -2.73 -1.86 3.98
N MET A 234 -2.79 -3.17 4.30
CA MET A 234 -3.21 -4.21 3.36
C MET A 234 -4.49 -4.89 3.78
N VAL A 235 -5.24 -5.35 2.77
CA VAL A 235 -6.34 -6.30 2.94
C VAL A 235 -6.18 -7.48 1.99
N PRO A 236 -6.72 -8.67 2.33
CA PRO A 236 -6.86 -9.75 1.37
C PRO A 236 -7.81 -9.33 0.24
N GLN A 237 -7.25 -9.03 -0.93
CA GLN A 237 -8.02 -8.52 -2.08
C GLN A 237 -8.03 -9.54 -3.22
N ASN A 238 -9.17 -9.74 -3.86
CA ASN A 238 -9.25 -10.55 -5.07
C ASN A 238 -8.27 -10.04 -6.13
N GLN A 239 -7.48 -10.93 -6.73
CA GLN A 239 -6.38 -10.57 -7.64
C GLN A 239 -6.86 -9.83 -8.88
N VAL A 240 -7.97 -10.28 -9.49
CA VAL A 240 -8.55 -9.64 -10.67
C VAL A 240 -9.12 -8.28 -10.33
N HIS A 241 -9.82 -8.16 -9.20
CA HIS A 241 -10.34 -6.89 -8.69
C HIS A 241 -9.21 -5.88 -8.44
N ASN A 242 -8.17 -6.30 -7.71
CA ASN A 242 -7.02 -5.45 -7.36
C ASN A 242 -6.32 -4.88 -8.62
N ALA A 243 -6.00 -5.75 -9.59
CA ALA A 243 -5.33 -5.34 -10.82
C ALA A 243 -6.24 -4.62 -11.82
N GLY A 244 -7.56 -4.82 -11.73
CA GLY A 244 -8.56 -4.34 -12.68
C GLY A 244 -9.38 -3.15 -12.17
N ALA A 245 -10.61 -3.41 -11.73
CA ALA A 245 -11.57 -2.37 -11.38
C ALA A 245 -11.08 -1.46 -10.25
N TRP A 246 -10.39 -2.01 -9.23
CA TRP A 246 -9.85 -1.20 -8.14
C TRP A 246 -8.71 -0.28 -8.60
N SER A 247 -7.80 -0.78 -9.41
CA SER A 247 -6.74 0.05 -10.01
C SER A 247 -7.31 1.22 -10.84
N GLN A 248 -8.45 1.03 -11.52
CA GLN A 248 -9.14 2.11 -12.24
C GLN A 248 -9.66 3.19 -11.28
N VAL A 249 -10.23 2.81 -10.13
CA VAL A 249 -10.66 3.75 -9.07
C VAL A 249 -9.49 4.56 -8.54
N GLU A 250 -8.37 3.92 -8.23
CA GLU A 250 -7.15 4.59 -7.78
C GLU A 250 -6.62 5.59 -8.82
N GLN A 251 -6.55 5.18 -10.09
CA GLN A 251 -6.14 6.06 -11.18
C GLN A 251 -7.10 7.24 -11.37
N ALA A 252 -8.42 7.02 -11.27
CA ALA A 252 -9.42 8.08 -11.37
C ALA A 252 -9.26 9.10 -10.23
N THR A 253 -9.03 8.63 -9.00
CA THR A 253 -8.78 9.47 -7.83
C THR A 253 -7.52 10.32 -8.02
N ARG A 254 -6.39 9.73 -8.44
CA ARG A 254 -5.15 10.47 -8.76
C ARG A 254 -5.36 11.51 -9.86
N LYS A 255 -6.03 11.14 -10.96
CA LYS A 255 -6.33 12.06 -12.05
C LYS A 255 -7.19 13.24 -11.60
N TYR A 256 -8.11 13.01 -10.66
CA TYR A 256 -8.90 14.09 -10.06
C TYR A 256 -8.01 15.01 -9.22
N ALA A 257 -7.25 14.45 -8.27
CA ALA A 257 -6.39 15.21 -7.35
C ALA A 257 -5.31 16.03 -8.09
N LEU A 258 -4.77 15.54 -9.20
CA LEU A 258 -3.86 16.30 -10.06
C LEU A 258 -4.47 17.56 -10.66
N ARG A 259 -5.81 17.63 -10.83
CA ARG A 259 -6.55 18.76 -11.40
C ARG A 259 -7.24 19.62 -10.34
N ALA A 260 -7.38 19.11 -9.12
CA ALA A 260 -7.97 19.84 -8.01
C ALA A 260 -7.19 21.13 -7.70
N ARG A 261 -7.89 22.15 -7.19
CA ARG A 261 -7.26 23.44 -6.82
C ARG A 261 -6.52 23.37 -5.49
N GLY A 262 -6.86 22.42 -4.63
CA GLY A 262 -6.32 22.26 -3.28
C GLY A 262 -6.15 20.80 -2.91
N ASP A 263 -6.17 20.55 -1.61
CA ASP A 263 -6.04 19.21 -1.06
C ASP A 263 -7.30 18.38 -1.28
N VAL A 264 -7.08 17.12 -1.64
CA VAL A 264 -8.09 16.08 -1.76
C VAL A 264 -7.80 15.03 -0.69
N TYR A 265 -8.72 14.85 0.23
CA TYR A 265 -8.62 13.86 1.29
C TYR A 265 -9.29 12.56 0.85
N VAL A 266 -8.62 11.45 1.09
CA VAL A 266 -9.08 10.12 0.66
C VAL A 266 -9.10 9.18 1.85
N PHE A 267 -10.24 8.53 2.08
CA PHE A 267 -10.37 7.47 3.07
C PHE A 267 -10.68 6.18 2.34
N THR A 268 -9.86 5.18 2.55
CA THR A 268 -9.98 3.86 1.90
C THR A 268 -10.08 2.77 2.95
N GLY A 269 -10.99 1.83 2.81
CA GLY A 269 -11.10 0.75 3.77
C GLY A 269 -11.94 -0.42 3.32
N PRO A 270 -11.87 -1.52 4.10
CA PRO A 270 -12.68 -2.71 3.91
C PRO A 270 -14.05 -2.60 4.57
N VAL A 271 -15.00 -3.39 4.09
CA VAL A 271 -16.27 -3.64 4.75
C VAL A 271 -16.51 -5.14 4.81
N PHE A 272 -16.85 -5.63 5.99
CA PHE A 272 -17.02 -7.04 6.29
C PHE A 272 -18.47 -7.40 6.57
N SER A 273 -18.91 -8.56 6.11
CA SER A 273 -20.12 -9.20 6.63
C SER A 273 -19.87 -9.85 7.99
N LYS A 274 -20.94 -10.22 8.70
CA LYS A 274 -20.83 -10.89 10.01
C LYS A 274 -20.04 -12.22 9.95
N ASN A 275 -20.02 -12.87 8.78
CA ASN A 275 -19.40 -14.18 8.56
C ASN A 275 -18.25 -14.07 7.53
N ALA A 276 -17.49 -12.99 7.56
CA ALA A 276 -16.35 -12.80 6.67
C ALA A 276 -15.38 -13.97 6.75
N SER A 277 -14.95 -14.50 5.61
CA SER A 277 -13.93 -15.54 5.54
C SER A 277 -12.58 -14.99 5.99
N THR A 278 -11.62 -15.88 6.28
CA THR A 278 -10.27 -15.49 6.71
C THR A 278 -9.21 -16.24 5.93
N ILE A 279 -8.00 -15.67 5.86
CA ILE A 279 -6.82 -16.31 5.26
C ILE A 279 -5.72 -16.54 6.29
N GLY A 280 -4.88 -17.52 6.00
CA GLY A 280 -3.67 -17.84 6.76
C GLY A 280 -3.94 -18.37 8.17
N ALA A 281 -2.86 -18.78 8.83
CA ALA A 281 -2.91 -19.22 10.22
C ALA A 281 -3.28 -18.08 11.18
N GLY A 282 -2.96 -16.83 10.79
CA GLY A 282 -3.31 -15.62 11.51
C GLY A 282 -4.80 -15.27 11.44
N LYS A 283 -5.59 -15.91 10.58
CA LYS A 283 -7.03 -15.63 10.39
C LYS A 283 -7.28 -14.15 10.03
N VAL A 284 -6.55 -13.63 9.04
CA VAL A 284 -6.77 -12.28 8.53
C VAL A 284 -8.10 -12.23 7.79
N ALA A 285 -8.99 -11.31 8.16
CA ALA A 285 -10.33 -11.23 7.59
C ALA A 285 -10.29 -10.79 6.11
N VAL A 286 -11.13 -11.43 5.28
CA VAL A 286 -11.31 -11.09 3.87
C VAL A 286 -12.51 -10.17 3.75
N PRO A 287 -12.36 -8.93 3.24
CA PRO A 287 -13.48 -8.02 3.08
C PRO A 287 -14.41 -8.45 1.95
N ASP A 288 -15.71 -8.22 2.13
CA ASP A 288 -16.72 -8.41 1.08
C ASP A 288 -16.74 -7.23 0.12
N TYR A 289 -16.52 -6.02 0.64
CA TYR A 289 -16.47 -4.77 -0.14
C TYR A 289 -15.26 -3.94 0.24
N LEU A 290 -14.86 -3.09 -0.70
CA LEU A 290 -13.91 -2.00 -0.47
C LEU A 290 -14.59 -0.67 -0.78
N PHE A 291 -14.28 0.34 0.00
CA PHE A 291 -14.68 1.72 -0.28
C PHE A 291 -13.47 2.64 -0.46
N LYS A 292 -13.64 3.67 -1.27
CA LYS A 292 -12.73 4.81 -1.37
C LYS A 292 -13.56 6.09 -1.40
N LEU A 293 -13.63 6.75 -0.22
CA LEU A 293 -14.25 8.04 -0.04
C LEU A 293 -13.25 9.13 -0.46
N VAL A 294 -13.68 10.02 -1.32
CA VAL A 294 -12.89 11.17 -1.80
C VAL A 294 -13.59 12.45 -1.36
N TYR A 295 -12.85 13.37 -0.76
CA TYR A 295 -13.34 14.69 -0.36
C TYR A 295 -12.41 15.78 -0.91
N ASP A 296 -12.93 16.67 -1.73
CA ASP A 296 -12.22 17.84 -2.25
C ASP A 296 -12.47 19.04 -1.34
N ALA A 297 -11.47 19.42 -0.56
CA ALA A 297 -11.56 20.52 0.38
C ALA A 297 -11.78 21.89 -0.29
N SER A 298 -11.39 22.04 -1.57
CA SER A 298 -11.56 23.30 -2.29
C SER A 298 -12.98 23.55 -2.79
N THR A 299 -13.77 22.47 -2.96
CA THR A 299 -15.14 22.53 -3.49
C THR A 299 -16.19 22.06 -2.50
N GLY A 300 -15.78 21.41 -1.41
CA GLY A 300 -16.67 20.76 -0.44
C GLY A 300 -17.33 19.48 -0.96
N LYS A 301 -17.01 19.04 -2.18
CA LYS A 301 -17.62 17.86 -2.80
C LYS A 301 -17.03 16.56 -2.23
N SER A 302 -17.90 15.57 -2.05
CA SER A 302 -17.52 14.22 -1.66
C SER A 302 -18.25 13.16 -2.48
N TRP A 303 -17.63 12.01 -2.67
CA TRP A 303 -18.22 10.83 -3.31
C TRP A 303 -17.47 9.57 -2.87
N VAL A 304 -18.10 8.41 -3.02
CA VAL A 304 -17.53 7.15 -2.57
C VAL A 304 -17.59 6.10 -3.66
N TYR A 305 -16.45 5.58 -4.07
CA TYR A 305 -16.39 4.34 -4.83
C TYR A 305 -16.65 3.17 -3.89
N TRP A 306 -17.59 2.31 -4.27
CA TRP A 306 -17.99 1.14 -3.50
C TRP A 306 -17.96 -0.08 -4.41
N GLN A 307 -17.10 -1.04 -4.11
CA GLN A 307 -16.91 -2.22 -4.97
C GLN A 307 -16.87 -3.51 -4.16
N ALA A 308 -17.53 -4.55 -4.67
CA ALA A 308 -17.34 -5.89 -4.13
C ALA A 308 -15.90 -6.37 -4.34
N ASN A 309 -15.36 -7.11 -3.40
CA ASN A 309 -14.03 -7.71 -3.49
C ASN A 309 -14.10 -9.00 -4.33
N SER A 310 -14.47 -8.88 -5.60
CA SER A 310 -14.79 -9.98 -6.52
C SER A 310 -14.15 -9.77 -7.89
N ALA A 311 -13.84 -10.86 -8.58
CA ALA A 311 -13.33 -10.84 -9.96
C ALA A 311 -14.30 -10.19 -10.96
N ASP A 312 -15.60 -10.23 -10.67
CA ASP A 312 -16.65 -9.69 -11.54
C ASP A 312 -16.88 -8.19 -11.33
N SER A 313 -16.23 -7.58 -10.33
CA SER A 313 -16.36 -6.15 -10.06
C SER A 313 -15.94 -5.31 -11.26
N ARG A 314 -16.71 -4.25 -11.51
CA ARG A 314 -16.44 -3.25 -12.56
C ARG A 314 -16.49 -1.87 -11.95
N MET A 315 -15.74 -0.94 -12.52
CA MET A 315 -15.85 0.46 -12.14
C MET A 315 -17.23 0.98 -12.54
N GLY A 316 -18.02 1.35 -11.53
CA GLY A 316 -19.35 1.95 -11.68
C GLY A 316 -19.36 3.40 -11.19
N PRO A 317 -20.53 4.07 -11.26
CA PRO A 317 -20.72 5.40 -10.67
C PRO A 317 -20.49 5.33 -9.16
N PRO A 318 -19.92 6.39 -8.54
CA PRO A 318 -19.80 6.47 -7.10
C PRO A 318 -21.17 6.65 -6.44
N ILE A 319 -21.26 6.23 -5.18
CA ILE A 319 -22.40 6.52 -4.29
C ILE A 319 -22.17 7.84 -3.53
N SER A 320 -23.22 8.40 -2.93
CA SER A 320 -23.09 9.58 -2.09
C SER A 320 -22.45 9.26 -0.72
N TYR A 321 -21.97 10.30 -0.03
CA TYR A 321 -21.43 10.15 1.32
C TYR A 321 -22.52 9.73 2.33
N GLU A 322 -23.74 10.21 2.20
CA GLU A 322 -24.89 9.85 3.03
C GLU A 322 -25.21 8.36 2.88
N GLU A 323 -25.20 7.85 1.66
CA GLU A 323 -25.41 6.43 1.39
C GLU A 323 -24.29 5.57 1.97
N PHE A 324 -23.04 6.04 1.88
CA PHE A 324 -21.89 5.39 2.53
C PHE A 324 -22.08 5.32 4.06
N THR A 325 -22.42 6.45 4.70
CA THR A 325 -22.63 6.53 6.14
C THR A 325 -23.77 5.62 6.58
N ARG A 326 -24.86 5.57 5.79
CA ARG A 326 -26.00 4.67 6.05
C ARG A 326 -25.59 3.19 5.99
N ARG A 327 -24.72 2.82 5.05
CA ARG A 327 -24.25 1.42 4.91
C ARG A 327 -23.27 0.99 5.98
N THR A 328 -22.41 1.90 6.43
CA THR A 328 -21.25 1.56 7.26
C THR A 328 -21.37 2.03 8.70
N GLY A 329 -22.21 3.05 8.97
CA GLY A 329 -22.22 3.74 10.25
C GLY A 329 -20.97 4.58 10.52
N MET A 330 -20.08 4.79 9.53
CA MET A 330 -18.81 5.51 9.70
C MET A 330 -18.90 6.97 9.20
N PRO A 331 -19.06 7.97 10.09
CA PRO A 331 -19.10 9.37 9.70
C PRO A 331 -17.69 9.95 9.52
N LEU A 332 -16.94 9.48 8.50
CA LEU A 332 -15.53 9.82 8.27
C LEU A 332 -15.28 11.31 7.98
N LEU A 333 -16.31 12.07 7.60
CA LEU A 333 -16.26 13.53 7.40
C LEU A 333 -16.97 14.30 8.52
N SER A 334 -17.18 13.72 9.69
CA SER A 334 -17.89 14.37 10.82
C SER A 334 -17.23 15.66 11.32
N ALA A 335 -15.92 15.80 11.10
CA ALA A 335 -15.17 17.00 11.46
C ALA A 335 -15.26 18.15 10.42
N VAL A 336 -15.98 17.94 9.32
CA VAL A 336 -16.10 18.89 8.21
C VAL A 336 -17.53 19.39 8.06
N ASN A 337 -17.71 20.70 7.89
CA ASN A 337 -19.00 21.25 7.49
C ASN A 337 -19.20 20.94 6.00
N LEU A 338 -19.92 19.89 5.68
CA LEU A 338 -20.30 19.59 4.31
C LEU A 338 -21.40 20.56 3.87
N PRO A 339 -21.36 21.08 2.63
CA PRO A 339 -22.50 21.81 2.07
C PRO A 339 -23.74 20.90 2.13
N GLN A 340 -24.84 21.42 2.65
CA GLN A 340 -26.11 20.70 2.55
C GLN A 340 -26.50 20.59 1.08
N ALA A 341 -26.90 19.39 0.65
CA ALA A 341 -27.31 19.09 -0.71
C ALA A 341 -28.65 19.77 -1.08
#